data_46e4c1f8d78829390c7071975b0d7b35
#
_entry.id   46e4c1f8d78829390c7071975b0d7b35
#
_cell.length_a   1.000
_cell.length_b   1.000
_cell.length_c   1.000
_cell.angle_alpha   90.00
_cell.angle_beta   90.00
_cell.angle_gamma   90.00
#
_symmetry.space_group_name_H-M   'P 1'
#
loop_
_entity.id
_entity.type
_entity.pdbx_description
1 polymer ?
#
loop_
_entity_poly.entity_id
_entity_poly.type
_entity_poly.pdbx_seq_one_letter_code
_entity_poly.pdbx_strand_id
1 'polypeptide(L)'
;MGNKKVLVWGAGGHGKVTVDALLASGEWDVVGILDEDEKKWGTEVLGVKVFSLKGGVAEAAKGLDCGRVAVAIGDNYARFEKFQQLRRAGLTPVNVVHPSAHVSRFVKMGEGVTILAGATVNPGTTIEDNVCVNTSASVDHDNYLERSCHIFPNATLTGGVRIQEFAYVGTGAVIAPNLTVEKYSYVGAGAVVLANVPLGTIVFGAPAKVRGEQKKRPGKEN
;
A
#
# COMPACT_ATOMS: atom_id res chain seq x y z
N MET A 1 7.41 24.70 14.15
CA MET A 1 7.49 23.35 14.72
C MET A 1 8.36 22.51 13.79
N GLY A 2 9.36 21.76 14.30
CA GLY A 2 10.19 20.91 13.44
C GLY A 2 9.37 19.78 12.82
N ASN A 3 9.77 19.33 11.62
CA ASN A 3 9.14 18.20 10.94
C ASN A 3 9.18 16.93 11.81
N LYS A 4 8.17 16.08 11.67
CA LYS A 4 8.10 14.80 12.39
C LYS A 4 9.06 13.80 11.74
N LYS A 5 9.97 13.20 12.51
CA LYS A 5 10.84 12.13 12.00
C LYS A 5 10.04 10.91 11.54
N VAL A 6 10.45 10.31 10.43
CA VAL A 6 9.91 9.06 9.90
C VAL A 6 11.02 8.22 9.26
N LEU A 7 10.93 6.90 9.42
CA LEU A 7 11.70 5.91 8.69
C LEU A 7 10.86 5.30 7.59
N VAL A 8 11.49 4.86 6.49
CA VAL A 8 10.83 4.11 5.43
C VAL A 8 11.37 2.69 5.42
N TRP A 9 10.53 1.68 5.46
CA TRP A 9 10.94 0.28 5.38
C TRP A 9 10.73 -0.25 3.97
N GLY A 10 11.81 -0.36 3.21
CA GLY A 10 11.90 -0.80 1.84
C GLY A 10 12.56 0.22 0.92
N ALA A 11 13.71 -0.15 0.33
CA ALA A 11 14.50 0.67 -0.61
C ALA A 11 14.33 0.22 -2.07
N GLY A 12 13.19 -0.38 -2.41
CA GLY A 12 12.82 -0.78 -3.78
C GLY A 12 12.08 0.32 -4.54
N GLY A 13 11.48 -0.01 -5.68
CA GLY A 13 10.68 0.93 -6.48
C GLY A 13 9.53 1.55 -5.70
N HIS A 14 8.81 0.75 -4.91
CA HIS A 14 7.74 1.25 -4.04
C HIS A 14 8.29 2.15 -2.92
N GLY A 15 9.47 1.82 -2.38
CA GLY A 15 10.20 2.68 -1.43
C GLY A 15 10.49 4.05 -2.01
N LYS A 16 10.97 4.10 -3.26
CA LYS A 16 11.29 5.37 -3.92
C LYS A 16 10.08 6.31 -4.00
N VAL A 17 8.92 5.83 -4.45
CA VAL A 17 7.70 6.67 -4.55
C VAL A 17 7.11 7.02 -3.18
N THR A 18 7.32 6.18 -2.17
CA THR A 18 6.92 6.48 -0.78
C THR A 18 7.80 7.58 -0.17
N VAL A 19 9.11 7.52 -0.38
CA VAL A 19 10.05 8.59 0.05
C VAL A 19 9.69 9.90 -0.64
N ASP A 20 9.46 9.87 -1.95
CA ASP A 20 9.03 11.06 -2.72
C ASP A 20 7.77 11.69 -2.14
N ALA A 21 6.75 10.90 -1.85
CA ALA A 21 5.51 11.37 -1.25
C ALA A 21 5.70 12.03 0.13
N LEU A 22 6.55 11.43 0.98
CA LEU A 22 6.88 11.99 2.29
C LEU A 22 7.63 13.31 2.18
N LEU A 23 8.64 13.38 1.31
CA LEU A 23 9.41 14.62 1.06
C LEU A 23 8.53 15.71 0.47
N ALA A 24 7.67 15.38 -0.51
CA ALA A 24 6.76 16.32 -1.16
C ALA A 24 5.74 16.92 -0.18
N SER A 25 5.33 16.21 0.87
CA SER A 25 4.38 16.71 1.85
C SER A 25 4.93 17.87 2.71
N GLY A 26 6.25 17.94 2.88
CA GLY A 26 6.91 18.92 3.74
C GLY A 26 6.62 18.76 5.24
N GLU A 27 5.88 17.70 5.64
CA GLU A 27 5.51 17.44 7.04
C GLU A 27 6.50 16.51 7.75
N TRP A 28 7.24 15.72 6.97
CA TRP A 28 8.11 14.67 7.46
C TRP A 28 9.59 14.97 7.23
N ASP A 29 10.39 14.59 8.22
CA ASP A 29 11.84 14.46 8.11
C ASP A 29 12.14 12.96 7.92
N VAL A 30 12.47 12.55 6.71
CA VAL A 30 12.78 11.15 6.37
C VAL A 30 14.23 10.87 6.81
N VAL A 31 14.40 10.40 8.03
CA VAL A 31 15.72 10.24 8.67
C VAL A 31 16.48 9.01 8.20
N GLY A 32 15.86 8.11 7.44
CA GLY A 32 16.52 6.95 6.86
C GLY A 32 15.55 5.96 6.21
N ILE A 33 16.13 5.09 5.41
CA ILE A 33 15.43 3.96 4.79
C ILE A 33 16.03 2.67 5.36
N LEU A 34 15.19 1.71 5.68
CA LEU A 34 15.58 0.39 6.17
C LEU A 34 15.36 -0.64 5.07
N ASP A 35 16.33 -1.51 4.79
CA ASP A 35 16.16 -2.59 3.82
C ASP A 35 16.88 -3.86 4.31
N GLU A 36 16.32 -5.03 3.94
CA GLU A 36 16.90 -6.33 4.28
C GLU A 36 18.05 -6.74 3.33
N ASP A 37 18.09 -6.14 2.14
CA ASP A 37 19.11 -6.41 1.13
C ASP A 37 20.42 -5.68 1.48
N GLU A 38 21.43 -6.44 1.91
CA GLU A 38 22.74 -5.93 2.27
C GLU A 38 23.42 -5.11 1.15
N LYS A 39 23.10 -5.42 -0.11
CA LYS A 39 23.67 -4.71 -1.27
C LYS A 39 23.23 -3.26 -1.37
N LYS A 40 22.15 -2.90 -0.68
CA LYS A 40 21.62 -1.55 -0.66
C LYS A 40 22.12 -0.72 0.52
N TRP A 41 22.71 -1.34 1.54
CA TRP A 41 23.17 -0.61 2.71
C TRP A 41 24.26 0.39 2.39
N GLY A 42 24.17 1.55 2.97
CA GLY A 42 25.07 2.67 2.72
C GLY A 42 24.81 3.42 1.42
N THR A 43 23.93 2.91 0.53
CA THR A 43 23.46 3.67 -0.65
C THR A 43 22.41 4.71 -0.27
N GLU A 44 21.97 5.48 -1.24
CA GLU A 44 20.92 6.48 -1.07
C GLU A 44 19.77 6.31 -2.06
N VAL A 45 18.57 6.64 -1.62
CA VAL A 45 17.39 6.77 -2.48
C VAL A 45 16.83 8.18 -2.28
N LEU A 46 16.84 8.99 -3.33
CA LEU A 46 16.43 10.42 -3.31
C LEU A 46 17.17 11.23 -2.21
N GLY A 47 18.46 10.98 -2.01
CA GLY A 47 19.27 11.64 -1.00
C GLY A 47 19.07 11.13 0.43
N VAL A 48 18.24 10.11 0.64
CA VAL A 48 18.01 9.49 1.95
C VAL A 48 18.80 8.19 2.06
N LYS A 49 19.62 8.09 3.11
CA LYS A 49 20.52 6.95 3.33
C LYS A 49 19.78 5.67 3.67
N VAL A 50 20.23 4.54 3.10
CA VAL A 50 19.73 3.20 3.40
C VAL A 50 20.56 2.57 4.52
N PHE A 51 19.89 2.11 5.57
CA PHE A 51 20.47 1.50 6.75
C PHE A 51 20.15 0.00 6.81
N SER A 52 21.01 -0.70 7.55
CA SER A 52 20.88 -2.14 7.81
C SER A 52 19.68 -2.45 8.73
N LEU A 53 19.07 -3.59 8.49
CA LEU A 53 18.08 -4.20 9.39
C LEU A 53 18.66 -5.37 10.23
N LYS A 54 20.00 -5.54 10.26
CA LYS A 54 20.63 -6.45 11.23
C LYS A 54 20.23 -6.06 12.64
N GLY A 55 19.70 -6.99 13.43
CA GLY A 55 19.15 -6.69 14.76
C GLY A 55 17.64 -6.33 14.77
N GLY A 56 17.04 -6.20 13.58
CA GLY A 56 15.60 -5.95 13.46
C GLY A 56 15.20 -4.48 13.45
N VAL A 57 13.92 -4.24 13.17
CA VAL A 57 13.38 -2.89 13.00
C VAL A 57 13.39 -2.07 14.29
N ALA A 58 13.20 -2.71 15.45
CA ALA A 58 13.22 -2.03 16.74
C ALA A 58 14.59 -1.43 17.08
N GLU A 59 15.67 -2.20 16.83
CA GLU A 59 17.03 -1.75 17.06
C GLU A 59 17.41 -0.62 16.09
N ALA A 60 17.10 -0.78 14.80
CA ALA A 60 17.33 0.25 13.79
C ALA A 60 16.60 1.56 14.12
N ALA A 61 15.33 1.47 14.51
CA ALA A 61 14.51 2.62 14.92
C ALA A 61 15.09 3.34 16.15
N LYS A 62 15.55 2.58 17.15
CA LYS A 62 16.22 3.13 18.33
C LYS A 62 17.54 3.82 17.97
N GLY A 63 18.36 3.22 17.10
CA GLY A 63 19.62 3.80 16.67
C GLY A 63 19.48 5.12 15.91
N LEU A 64 18.32 5.32 15.23
CA LEU A 64 17.99 6.53 14.48
C LEU A 64 17.06 7.48 15.26
N ASP A 65 16.79 7.19 16.52
CA ASP A 65 15.89 7.98 17.38
C ASP A 65 14.55 8.30 16.67
N CYS A 66 13.93 7.26 16.11
CA CYS A 66 12.68 7.42 15.35
C CYS A 66 11.73 6.24 15.54
N GLY A 67 10.59 6.49 16.19
CA GLY A 67 9.56 5.47 16.45
C GLY A 67 8.45 5.39 15.40
N ARG A 68 8.51 6.17 14.31
CA ARG A 68 7.49 6.20 13.25
C ARG A 68 8.05 5.60 11.97
N VAL A 69 7.29 4.70 11.34
CA VAL A 69 7.78 3.96 10.15
C VAL A 69 6.68 3.85 9.10
N ALA A 70 7.01 4.18 7.85
CA ALA A 70 6.21 3.88 6.67
C ALA A 70 6.68 2.57 6.04
N VAL A 71 5.77 1.60 5.84
CA VAL A 71 6.11 0.32 5.18
C VAL A 71 5.95 0.48 3.67
N ALA A 72 7.04 0.41 2.94
CA ALA A 72 7.11 0.70 1.51
C ALA A 72 7.43 -0.55 0.66
N ILE A 73 6.59 -1.58 0.80
CA ILE A 73 6.70 -2.87 0.12
C ILE A 73 5.51 -3.07 -0.82
N GLY A 74 5.77 -3.35 -2.10
CA GLY A 74 4.70 -3.51 -3.10
C GLY A 74 3.89 -4.80 -2.96
N ASP A 75 4.52 -5.87 -2.47
CA ASP A 75 3.84 -7.13 -2.22
C ASP A 75 2.94 -7.06 -0.98
N ASN A 76 1.67 -7.41 -1.12
CA ASN A 76 0.67 -7.26 -0.06
C ASN A 76 1.00 -8.07 1.20
N TYR A 77 1.52 -9.29 1.03
CA TYR A 77 1.84 -10.16 2.16
C TYR A 77 3.11 -9.72 2.88
N ALA A 78 4.17 -9.47 2.12
CA ALA A 78 5.41 -8.95 2.68
C ALA A 78 5.16 -7.61 3.39
N ARG A 79 4.34 -6.71 2.79
CA ARG A 79 3.95 -5.45 3.41
C ARG A 79 3.19 -5.68 4.72
N PHE A 80 2.25 -6.62 4.75
CA PHE A 80 1.50 -6.96 5.97
C PHE A 80 2.39 -7.54 7.06
N GLU A 81 3.31 -8.46 6.72
CA GLU A 81 4.25 -9.02 7.69
C GLU A 81 5.11 -7.93 8.33
N LYS A 82 5.62 -6.98 7.53
CA LYS A 82 6.39 -5.84 8.05
C LYS A 82 5.53 -4.93 8.93
N PHE A 83 4.30 -4.65 8.52
CA PHE A 83 3.34 -3.89 9.32
C PHE A 83 3.08 -4.56 10.68
N GLN A 84 2.90 -5.87 10.71
CA GLN A 84 2.74 -6.62 11.96
C GLN A 84 4.02 -6.59 12.83
N GLN A 85 5.19 -6.69 12.22
CA GLN A 85 6.47 -6.58 12.93
C GLN A 85 6.63 -5.22 13.59
N LEU A 86 6.26 -4.12 12.90
CA LEU A 86 6.26 -2.78 13.49
C LEU A 86 5.39 -2.72 14.75
N ARG A 87 4.16 -3.21 14.64
CA ARG A 87 3.21 -3.16 15.78
C ARG A 87 3.70 -3.97 16.97
N ARG A 88 4.27 -5.16 16.74
CA ARG A 88 4.88 -5.99 17.80
C ARG A 88 6.09 -5.32 18.44
N ALA A 89 6.83 -4.53 17.68
CA ALA A 89 7.98 -3.75 18.15
C ALA A 89 7.57 -2.46 18.89
N GLY A 90 6.28 -2.16 19.05
CA GLY A 90 5.80 -0.92 19.65
C GLY A 90 6.06 0.34 18.83
N LEU A 91 6.36 0.17 17.51
CA LEU A 91 6.57 1.27 16.59
C LEU A 91 5.24 1.72 15.96
N THR A 92 5.17 2.98 15.56
CA THR A 92 3.95 3.58 14.99
C THR A 92 3.97 3.53 13.47
N PRO A 93 3.09 2.73 12.82
CA PRO A 93 2.89 2.83 11.38
C PRO A 93 2.35 4.22 11.02
N VAL A 94 2.86 4.83 9.95
CA VAL A 94 2.37 6.13 9.50
C VAL A 94 1.63 6.02 8.18
N ASN A 95 0.60 6.86 8.03
CA ASN A 95 -0.07 7.04 6.76
C ASN A 95 0.77 7.96 5.87
N VAL A 96 0.94 7.57 4.62
CA VAL A 96 1.64 8.34 3.60
C VAL A 96 0.61 8.81 2.59
N VAL A 97 0.36 10.11 2.54
CA VAL A 97 -0.56 10.71 1.57
C VAL A 97 0.22 11.76 0.78
N HIS A 98 0.34 11.54 -0.53
CA HIS A 98 1.02 12.50 -1.39
C HIS A 98 0.20 13.79 -1.48
N PRO A 99 0.80 15.00 -1.43
CA PRO A 99 0.05 16.26 -1.42
C PRO A 99 -0.78 16.51 -2.68
N SER A 100 -0.47 15.86 -3.81
CA SER A 100 -1.31 15.91 -5.01
C SER A 100 -2.44 14.87 -5.04
N ALA A 101 -2.55 14.00 -4.03
CA ALA A 101 -3.70 13.11 -3.90
C ALA A 101 -4.92 13.90 -3.39
N HIS A 102 -6.09 13.59 -3.94
CA HIS A 102 -7.36 14.13 -3.43
C HIS A 102 -8.03 13.09 -2.54
N VAL A 103 -8.04 13.32 -1.24
CA VAL A 103 -8.73 12.45 -0.26
C VAL A 103 -9.82 13.26 0.41
N SER A 104 -11.08 12.83 0.22
CA SER A 104 -12.20 13.49 0.86
C SER A 104 -12.10 13.42 2.38
N ARG A 105 -12.45 14.52 3.05
CA ARG A 105 -12.52 14.59 4.52
C ARG A 105 -13.50 13.60 5.15
N PHE A 106 -14.36 12.99 4.36
CA PHE A 106 -15.34 11.99 4.80
C PHE A 106 -14.87 10.54 4.61
N VAL A 107 -13.60 10.34 4.22
CA VAL A 107 -12.95 9.04 4.17
C VAL A 107 -12.56 8.61 5.57
N LYS A 108 -12.87 7.34 5.92
CA LYS A 108 -12.36 6.71 7.14
C LYS A 108 -11.09 5.95 6.78
N MET A 109 -9.99 6.24 7.47
CA MET A 109 -8.69 5.66 7.14
C MET A 109 -8.06 5.00 8.37
N GLY A 110 -7.57 3.77 8.19
CA GLY A 110 -6.80 3.02 9.17
C GLY A 110 -5.34 3.50 9.26
N GLU A 111 -4.46 2.63 9.74
CA GLU A 111 -3.04 2.91 9.95
C GLU A 111 -2.17 2.30 8.84
N GLY A 112 -1.03 2.93 8.54
CA GLY A 112 -0.07 2.45 7.55
C GLY A 112 -0.58 2.48 6.11
N VAL A 113 -1.59 3.29 5.83
CA VAL A 113 -2.17 3.48 4.50
C VAL A 113 -1.24 4.33 3.65
N THR A 114 -1.05 3.93 2.39
CA THR A 114 -0.28 4.70 1.40
C THR A 114 -1.19 5.15 0.27
N ILE A 115 -1.27 6.46 0.04
CA ILE A 115 -2.02 7.08 -1.07
C ILE A 115 -1.04 7.94 -1.87
N LEU A 116 -0.76 7.53 -3.10
CA LEU A 116 0.30 8.11 -3.92
C LEU A 116 -0.20 9.24 -4.84
N ALA A 117 0.74 9.84 -5.57
CA ALA A 117 0.52 11.04 -6.38
C ALA A 117 -0.68 10.90 -7.33
N GLY A 118 -1.54 11.93 -7.36
CA GLY A 118 -2.70 12.02 -8.23
C GLY A 118 -3.83 11.03 -7.94
N ALA A 119 -3.71 10.19 -6.91
CA ALA A 119 -4.81 9.30 -6.52
C ALA A 119 -6.00 10.10 -5.96
N THR A 120 -7.20 9.62 -6.24
CA THR A 120 -8.46 10.24 -5.75
C THR A 120 -9.21 9.22 -4.90
N VAL A 121 -9.68 9.65 -3.72
CA VAL A 121 -10.55 8.85 -2.85
C VAL A 121 -11.76 9.68 -2.44
N ASN A 122 -12.93 9.27 -2.90
CA ASN A 122 -14.19 10.00 -2.75
C ASN A 122 -14.92 9.71 -1.42
N PRO A 123 -15.96 10.53 -1.08
CA PRO A 123 -16.67 10.45 0.18
C PRO A 123 -17.30 9.08 0.47
N GLY A 124 -17.46 8.75 1.75
CA GLY A 124 -18.09 7.51 2.20
C GLY A 124 -17.17 6.28 2.14
N THR A 125 -16.02 6.39 1.49
CA THR A 125 -15.05 5.29 1.41
C THR A 125 -14.42 4.99 2.77
N THR A 126 -14.28 3.69 3.06
CA THR A 126 -13.54 3.19 4.22
C THR A 126 -12.29 2.45 3.75
N ILE A 127 -11.15 2.81 4.28
CA ILE A 127 -9.83 2.21 4.01
C ILE A 127 -9.30 1.62 5.30
N GLU A 128 -9.11 0.30 5.35
CA GLU A 128 -8.52 -0.37 6.50
C GLU A 128 -6.98 -0.24 6.52
N ASP A 129 -6.35 -0.88 7.51
CA ASP A 129 -4.91 -0.81 7.73
C ASP A 129 -4.09 -1.33 6.54
N ASN A 130 -2.94 -0.69 6.33
CA ASN A 130 -1.91 -1.16 5.42
C ASN A 130 -2.36 -1.28 3.93
N VAL A 131 -3.40 -0.57 3.55
CA VAL A 131 -3.89 -0.48 2.16
C VAL A 131 -2.99 0.44 1.34
N CYS A 132 -2.80 0.10 0.06
CA CYS A 132 -2.11 0.95 -0.89
C CYS A 132 -3.04 1.38 -2.02
N VAL A 133 -3.23 2.70 -2.20
CA VAL A 133 -3.86 3.34 -3.36
C VAL A 133 -2.76 4.03 -4.15
N ASN A 134 -2.39 3.43 -5.27
CA ASN A 134 -1.20 3.81 -6.02
C ASN A 134 -1.45 5.01 -6.95
N THR A 135 -0.39 5.46 -7.63
CA THR A 135 -0.36 6.65 -8.50
C THR A 135 -1.56 6.71 -9.43
N SER A 136 -2.28 7.84 -9.39
CA SER A 136 -3.44 8.14 -10.25
C SER A 136 -4.58 7.11 -10.19
N ALA A 137 -4.63 6.26 -9.17
CA ALA A 137 -5.77 5.38 -8.96
C ALA A 137 -6.99 6.19 -8.52
N SER A 138 -8.18 5.81 -8.99
CA SER A 138 -9.45 6.46 -8.65
C SER A 138 -10.32 5.50 -7.86
N VAL A 139 -10.69 5.90 -6.66
CA VAL A 139 -11.60 5.20 -5.76
C VAL A 139 -12.82 6.10 -5.56
N ASP A 140 -13.93 5.74 -6.19
CA ASP A 140 -15.16 6.52 -6.14
C ASP A 140 -15.86 6.38 -4.77
N HIS A 141 -17.06 6.91 -4.62
CA HIS A 141 -17.80 6.99 -3.36
C HIS A 141 -18.18 5.60 -2.79
N ASP A 142 -18.34 5.53 -1.47
CA ASP A 142 -18.89 4.37 -0.74
C ASP A 142 -18.13 3.05 -0.94
N ASN A 143 -16.85 3.10 -1.27
CA ASN A 143 -16.00 1.92 -1.40
C ASN A 143 -15.56 1.39 -0.04
N TYR A 144 -15.25 0.09 0.03
CA TYR A 144 -14.67 -0.55 1.20
C TYR A 144 -13.39 -1.29 0.82
N LEU A 145 -12.25 -0.78 1.27
CA LEU A 145 -10.93 -1.36 1.01
C LEU A 145 -10.43 -2.07 2.27
N GLU A 146 -10.47 -3.41 2.26
CA GLU A 146 -10.03 -4.21 3.39
C GLU A 146 -8.50 -4.24 3.48
N ARG A 147 -8.00 -4.60 4.66
CA ARG A 147 -6.58 -4.52 5.01
C ARG A 147 -5.66 -5.13 3.96
N SER A 148 -4.56 -4.44 3.76
CA SER A 148 -3.46 -4.87 2.87
C SER A 148 -3.85 -5.13 1.42
N CYS A 149 -5.03 -4.72 0.93
CA CYS A 149 -5.30 -4.73 -0.50
C CYS A 149 -4.48 -3.65 -1.22
N HIS A 150 -4.36 -3.77 -2.53
CA HIS A 150 -3.55 -2.84 -3.33
C HIS A 150 -4.27 -2.46 -4.61
N ILE A 151 -4.55 -1.19 -4.77
CA ILE A 151 -5.10 -0.58 -5.97
C ILE A 151 -3.94 0.00 -6.75
N PHE A 152 -3.59 -0.65 -7.87
CA PHE A 152 -2.42 -0.32 -8.68
C PHE A 152 -2.59 0.98 -9.48
N PRO A 153 -1.51 1.51 -10.09
CA PRO A 153 -1.57 2.77 -10.83
C PRO A 153 -2.69 2.81 -11.88
N ASN A 154 -3.41 3.93 -11.95
CA ASN A 154 -4.50 4.17 -12.88
C ASN A 154 -5.68 3.19 -12.79
N ALA A 155 -5.77 2.33 -11.78
CA ALA A 155 -6.95 1.50 -11.58
C ALA A 155 -8.12 2.34 -11.10
N THR A 156 -9.33 1.98 -11.55
CA THR A 156 -10.58 2.70 -11.25
C THR A 156 -11.55 1.77 -10.55
N LEU A 157 -11.96 2.15 -9.34
CA LEU A 157 -13.08 1.57 -8.62
C LEU A 157 -14.25 2.54 -8.72
N THR A 158 -15.37 2.09 -9.26
CA THR A 158 -16.60 2.88 -9.28
C THR A 158 -17.32 2.81 -7.92
N GLY A 159 -18.51 3.39 -7.78
CA GLY A 159 -19.18 3.47 -6.48
C GLY A 159 -19.55 2.12 -5.87
N GLY A 160 -19.43 2.00 -4.54
CA GLY A 160 -19.90 0.85 -3.77
C GLY A 160 -19.09 -0.44 -3.95
N VAL A 161 -17.87 -0.39 -4.45
CA VAL A 161 -17.01 -1.57 -4.65
C VAL A 161 -16.40 -2.00 -3.32
N ARG A 162 -16.32 -3.32 -3.10
CA ARG A 162 -15.60 -3.92 -1.98
C ARG A 162 -14.37 -4.68 -2.47
N ILE A 163 -13.20 -4.28 -2.02
CA ILE A 163 -11.94 -4.99 -2.26
C ILE A 163 -11.53 -5.67 -0.97
N GLN A 164 -11.54 -7.00 -0.96
CA GLN A 164 -11.25 -7.77 0.23
C GLN A 164 -9.73 -7.91 0.48
N GLU A 165 -9.40 -8.46 1.64
CA GLU A 165 -8.04 -8.57 2.15
C GLU A 165 -7.07 -9.16 1.12
N PHE A 166 -5.90 -8.56 1.00
CA PHE A 166 -4.81 -8.99 0.12
C PHE A 166 -5.15 -9.06 -1.37
N ALA A 167 -6.33 -8.64 -1.78
CA ALA A 167 -6.65 -8.59 -3.21
C ALA A 167 -5.83 -7.50 -3.92
N TYR A 168 -5.56 -7.76 -5.21
CA TYR A 168 -4.86 -6.83 -6.10
C TYR A 168 -5.81 -6.37 -7.21
N VAL A 169 -5.87 -5.06 -7.43
CA VAL A 169 -6.52 -4.49 -8.61
C VAL A 169 -5.42 -3.91 -9.50
N GLY A 170 -5.13 -4.60 -10.60
CA GLY A 170 -3.99 -4.33 -11.49
C GLY A 170 -4.07 -2.98 -12.20
N THR A 171 -2.92 -2.54 -12.71
CA THR A 171 -2.74 -1.25 -13.39
C THR A 171 -3.79 -1.03 -14.49
N GLY A 172 -4.50 0.10 -14.44
CA GLY A 172 -5.51 0.46 -15.44
C GLY A 172 -6.77 -0.42 -15.45
N ALA A 173 -6.95 -1.32 -14.48
CA ALA A 173 -8.18 -2.11 -14.39
C ALA A 173 -9.37 -1.25 -13.94
N VAL A 174 -10.57 -1.60 -14.40
CA VAL A 174 -11.83 -0.94 -14.06
C VAL A 174 -12.77 -1.93 -13.41
N ILE A 175 -13.30 -1.58 -12.23
CA ILE A 175 -14.30 -2.38 -11.51
C ILE A 175 -15.64 -1.68 -11.58
N ALA A 176 -16.68 -2.37 -12.12
CA ALA A 176 -18.04 -1.86 -12.21
C ALA A 176 -18.69 -1.70 -10.82
N PRO A 177 -19.78 -0.90 -10.68
CA PRO A 177 -20.37 -0.55 -9.39
C PRO A 177 -20.88 -1.74 -8.60
N ASN A 178 -20.81 -1.62 -7.26
CA ASN A 178 -21.38 -2.57 -6.28
C ASN A 178 -20.83 -4.01 -6.41
N LEU A 179 -19.63 -4.17 -6.94
CA LEU A 179 -18.97 -5.48 -7.05
C LEU A 179 -18.01 -5.74 -5.90
N THR A 180 -17.79 -7.03 -5.64
CA THR A 180 -16.79 -7.51 -4.68
C THR A 180 -15.64 -8.21 -5.43
N VAL A 181 -14.42 -7.81 -5.11
CA VAL A 181 -13.20 -8.55 -5.42
C VAL A 181 -12.80 -9.27 -4.15
N GLU A 182 -13.00 -10.61 -4.13
CA GLU A 182 -12.80 -11.40 -2.92
C GLU A 182 -11.32 -11.57 -2.57
N LYS A 183 -11.08 -12.03 -1.33
CA LYS A 183 -9.73 -12.20 -0.74
C LYS A 183 -8.76 -12.91 -1.67
N TYR A 184 -7.51 -12.44 -1.63
CA TYR A 184 -6.41 -13.08 -2.37
C TYR A 184 -6.57 -13.09 -3.88
N SER A 185 -7.60 -12.46 -4.43
CA SER A 185 -7.82 -12.40 -5.87
C SER A 185 -6.86 -11.42 -6.55
N TYR A 186 -6.61 -11.63 -7.82
CA TYR A 186 -5.80 -10.77 -8.65
C TYR A 186 -6.57 -10.36 -9.89
N VAL A 187 -6.92 -9.09 -9.97
CA VAL A 187 -7.45 -8.48 -11.18
C VAL A 187 -6.27 -8.01 -12.02
N GLY A 188 -6.12 -8.56 -13.22
CA GLY A 188 -5.01 -8.25 -14.12
C GLY A 188 -5.06 -6.84 -14.69
N ALA A 189 -3.92 -6.36 -15.16
CA ALA A 189 -3.80 -5.03 -15.76
C ALA A 189 -4.77 -4.85 -16.95
N GLY A 190 -5.43 -3.69 -17.03
CA GLY A 190 -6.38 -3.35 -18.07
C GLY A 190 -7.68 -4.17 -18.07
N ALA A 191 -7.95 -4.96 -17.05
CA ALA A 191 -9.17 -5.76 -16.97
C ALA A 191 -10.40 -4.89 -16.74
N VAL A 192 -11.54 -5.24 -17.38
CA VAL A 192 -12.85 -4.63 -17.13
C VAL A 192 -13.73 -5.65 -16.41
N VAL A 193 -13.90 -5.45 -15.10
CA VAL A 193 -14.62 -6.37 -14.22
C VAL A 193 -16.11 -5.96 -14.17
N LEU A 194 -16.98 -6.86 -14.64
CA LEU A 194 -18.43 -6.66 -14.70
C LEU A 194 -19.22 -7.65 -13.82
N ALA A 195 -18.53 -8.48 -13.04
CA ALA A 195 -19.12 -9.43 -12.08
C ALA A 195 -18.16 -9.59 -10.89
N ASN A 196 -18.67 -10.10 -9.77
CA ASN A 196 -17.84 -10.39 -8.60
C ASN A 196 -16.66 -11.30 -8.97
N VAL A 197 -15.49 -11.01 -8.39
CA VAL A 197 -14.27 -11.80 -8.59
C VAL A 197 -14.18 -12.81 -7.44
N PRO A 198 -14.25 -14.12 -7.71
CA PRO A 198 -14.25 -15.13 -6.65
C PRO A 198 -12.91 -15.21 -5.92
N LEU A 199 -12.97 -15.74 -4.68
CA LEU A 199 -11.85 -15.95 -3.78
C LEU A 199 -10.63 -16.58 -4.48
N GLY A 200 -9.47 -15.94 -4.35
CA GLY A 200 -8.19 -16.47 -4.80
C GLY A 200 -8.06 -16.67 -6.30
N THR A 201 -8.95 -16.09 -7.10
CA THR A 201 -8.88 -16.24 -8.56
C THR A 201 -8.06 -15.12 -9.22
N ILE A 202 -7.56 -15.43 -10.41
CA ILE A 202 -6.91 -14.47 -11.30
C ILE A 202 -7.85 -14.20 -12.46
N VAL A 203 -8.20 -12.92 -12.69
CA VAL A 203 -9.08 -12.51 -13.77
C VAL A 203 -8.37 -11.53 -14.73
N PHE A 204 -8.58 -11.71 -16.04
CA PHE A 204 -8.06 -10.83 -17.08
C PHE A 204 -9.07 -10.59 -18.18
N GLY A 205 -8.90 -9.49 -18.91
CA GLY A 205 -9.58 -9.16 -20.17
C GLY A 205 -10.72 -8.15 -19.99
N ALA A 206 -11.34 -7.78 -21.10
CA ALA A 206 -12.48 -6.88 -21.19
C ALA A 206 -13.57 -7.54 -22.08
N PRO A 207 -14.62 -8.15 -21.48
CA PRO A 207 -14.86 -8.29 -20.04
C PRO A 207 -13.89 -9.27 -19.37
N ALA A 208 -13.61 -9.05 -18.09
CA ALA A 208 -12.74 -9.90 -17.28
C ALA A 208 -13.34 -11.30 -17.07
N LYS A 209 -12.52 -12.33 -17.22
CA LYS A 209 -12.89 -13.73 -16.97
C LYS A 209 -11.84 -14.42 -16.12
N VAL A 210 -12.24 -15.40 -15.32
CA VAL A 210 -11.32 -16.25 -14.56
C VAL A 210 -10.36 -16.94 -15.52
N ARG A 211 -9.07 -16.83 -15.24
CA ARG A 211 -7.96 -17.41 -16.05
C ARG A 211 -7.04 -18.30 -15.23
N GLY A 212 -7.22 -18.38 -13.93
CA GLY A 212 -6.40 -19.18 -13.05
C GLY A 212 -6.70 -18.92 -11.58
N GLU A 213 -5.88 -19.51 -10.72
CA GLU A 213 -5.94 -19.34 -9.29
C GLU A 213 -4.64 -18.69 -8.78
N GLN A 214 -4.78 -17.78 -7.84
CA GLN A 214 -3.66 -17.19 -7.14
C GLN A 214 -3.08 -18.23 -6.17
N LYS A 215 -1.83 -18.61 -6.36
CA LYS A 215 -1.17 -19.55 -5.46
C LYS A 215 -1.19 -19.00 -4.03
N LYS A 216 -1.71 -19.77 -3.08
CA LYS A 216 -1.59 -19.47 -1.66
C LYS A 216 -0.11 -19.34 -1.32
N ARG A 217 0.27 -18.27 -0.63
CA ARG A 217 1.67 -18.07 -0.25
C ARG A 217 2.05 -18.96 0.92
N PRO A 218 3.28 -19.51 0.93
CA PRO A 218 3.77 -20.30 2.04
C PRO A 218 3.69 -19.54 3.36
N GLY A 219 3.29 -20.23 4.43
CA GLY A 219 3.19 -19.67 5.78
C GLY A 219 1.81 -19.16 6.18
N LYS A 220 0.78 -19.27 5.33
CA LYS A 220 -0.62 -19.06 5.69
C LYS A 220 -1.41 -20.33 5.50
N GLU A 221 -1.69 -20.86 6.64
CA GLU A 221 -2.64 -21.89 7.04
C GLU A 221 -3.55 -22.48 5.97
N ASN A 222 -3.49 -23.78 5.98
CA ASN A 222 -4.53 -24.70 5.54
C ASN A 222 -5.84 -24.43 6.30
#